data_8db832449ab408e058b3edb13d84e838
#
_entry.id   8db832449ab408e058b3edb13d84e838
#
_cell.length_a   1.000
_cell.length_b   1.000
_cell.length_c   1.000
_cell.angle_alpha   90.00
_cell.angle_beta   90.00
_cell.angle_gamma   90.00
#
_symmetry.space_group_name_H-M   'P 1'
#
loop_
_entity.id
_entity.type
_entity.pdbx_description
1 polymer ?
#
loop_
_entity_poly.entity_id
_entity_poly.type
_entity_poly.pdbx_seq_one_letter_code
_entity_poly.pdbx_strand_id
1 'polypeptide(L)'
;MRRYELIKALIPELQEVLVVCNIGIPSQEMFSISDRENHFYMLGSMGLCSSIGLGLSLTTKKTVVALEGDGSVLMNLGSLATIANRAPRNFVLLVIDNGSYGSTGDQPTFTSEATSLAE
;
A
#
# COMPACT_ATOMS: atom_id res chain seq x y z
N MET A 1 6.34 -6.94 -15.04
CA MET A 1 4.97 -7.25 -14.56
C MET A 1 4.23 -5.94 -14.32
N ARG A 2 3.02 -5.80 -14.82
CA ARG A 2 2.20 -4.62 -14.57
C ARG A 2 1.59 -4.69 -13.17
N ARG A 3 1.33 -3.53 -12.55
CA ARG A 3 0.69 -3.46 -11.22
C ARG A 3 -0.62 -4.26 -11.17
N TYR A 4 -1.47 -4.12 -12.19
CA TYR A 4 -2.73 -4.86 -12.31
C TYR A 4 -2.52 -6.38 -12.22
N GLU A 5 -1.51 -6.91 -12.92
CA GLU A 5 -1.19 -8.33 -12.92
C GLU A 5 -0.67 -8.79 -11.55
N LEU A 6 0.13 -7.94 -10.90
CA LEU A 6 0.62 -8.20 -9.55
C LEU A 6 -0.54 -8.26 -8.55
N ILE A 7 -1.42 -7.25 -8.56
CA ILE A 7 -2.60 -7.23 -7.67
C ILE A 7 -3.46 -8.47 -7.91
N LYS A 8 -3.72 -8.81 -9.17
CA LYS A 8 -4.49 -10.00 -9.52
C LYS A 8 -3.87 -11.29 -8.98
N ALA A 9 -2.56 -11.41 -9.06
CA ALA A 9 -1.84 -12.57 -8.53
C ALA A 9 -1.88 -12.66 -6.99
N LEU A 10 -2.04 -11.53 -6.30
CA LEU A 10 -2.12 -11.48 -4.83
C LEU A 10 -3.51 -11.83 -4.28
N ILE A 11 -4.56 -11.78 -5.09
CA ILE A 11 -5.93 -11.97 -4.62
C ILE A 11 -6.12 -13.24 -3.78
N PRO A 12 -5.58 -14.42 -4.14
CA PRO A 12 -5.73 -15.61 -3.32
C PRO A 12 -5.21 -15.45 -1.90
N GLU A 13 -4.13 -14.68 -1.71
CA GLU A 13 -3.51 -14.43 -0.40
C GLU A 13 -4.26 -13.37 0.41
N LEU A 14 -5.14 -12.60 -0.21
CA LEU A 14 -5.84 -11.49 0.41
C LEU A 14 -7.26 -11.84 0.91
N GLN A 15 -7.67 -13.10 0.84
CA GLN A 15 -9.04 -13.53 1.12
C GLN A 15 -9.44 -13.32 2.58
N GLU A 16 -8.55 -13.64 3.52
CA GLU A 16 -8.84 -13.66 4.96
C GLU A 16 -8.18 -12.51 5.72
N VAL A 17 -7.62 -11.52 5.02
CA VAL A 17 -6.93 -10.38 5.62
C VAL A 17 -7.71 -9.09 5.39
N LEU A 18 -7.45 -8.07 6.20
CA LEU A 18 -7.95 -6.73 5.97
C LEU A 18 -6.98 -5.99 5.05
N VAL A 19 -7.50 -5.35 4.01
CA VAL A 19 -6.67 -4.65 3.01
C VAL A 19 -6.98 -3.17 3.02
N VAL A 20 -5.94 -2.35 3.19
CA VAL A 20 -6.00 -0.90 3.02
C VAL A 20 -5.33 -0.57 1.69
N CYS A 21 -6.09 -0.04 0.75
CA CYS A 21 -5.60 0.29 -0.59
C CYS A 21 -5.31 1.78 -0.70
N ASN A 22 -4.10 2.10 -1.15
CA ASN A 22 -3.70 3.48 -1.41
C ASN A 22 -4.63 4.16 -2.41
N ILE A 23 -4.72 5.49 -2.29
CA ILE A 23 -5.49 6.35 -3.18
C ILE A 23 -5.13 6.14 -4.67
N GLY A 24 -6.10 6.36 -5.54
CA GLY A 24 -5.92 6.43 -6.98
C GLY A 24 -5.99 5.09 -7.68
N ILE A 25 -5.10 4.88 -8.65
CA ILE A 25 -5.14 3.71 -9.52
C ILE A 25 -5.05 2.38 -8.76
N PRO A 26 -4.24 2.22 -7.69
CA PRO A 26 -4.22 0.96 -6.94
C PRO A 26 -5.59 0.57 -6.37
N SER A 27 -6.33 1.52 -5.80
CA SER A 27 -7.70 1.28 -5.31
C SER A 27 -8.66 0.93 -6.42
N GLN A 28 -8.57 1.64 -7.56
CA GLN A 28 -9.43 1.36 -8.72
C GLN A 28 -9.18 -0.04 -9.31
N GLU A 29 -7.91 -0.41 -9.43
CA GLU A 29 -7.53 -1.74 -9.92
C GLU A 29 -7.99 -2.84 -8.96
N MET A 30 -7.74 -2.68 -7.64
CA MET A 30 -8.19 -3.64 -6.64
C MET A 30 -9.72 -3.80 -6.68
N PHE A 31 -10.46 -2.68 -6.73
CA PHE A 31 -11.92 -2.70 -6.84
C PHE A 31 -12.40 -3.45 -8.09
N SER A 32 -11.76 -3.20 -9.22
CA SER A 32 -12.15 -3.83 -10.49
C SER A 32 -11.83 -5.32 -10.55
N ILE A 33 -10.77 -5.76 -9.86
CA ILE A 33 -10.33 -7.16 -9.85
C ILE A 33 -11.15 -7.98 -8.85
N SER A 34 -11.31 -7.46 -7.63
CA SER A 34 -11.98 -8.16 -6.54
C SER A 34 -12.43 -7.16 -5.47
N ASP A 35 -13.69 -6.72 -5.55
CA ASP A 35 -14.30 -5.90 -4.51
C ASP A 35 -14.82 -6.79 -3.38
N ARG A 36 -14.38 -6.55 -2.15
CA ARG A 36 -14.72 -7.34 -0.97
C ARG A 36 -14.93 -6.45 0.26
N GLU A 37 -15.73 -6.93 1.21
CA GLU A 37 -16.01 -6.21 2.46
C GLU A 37 -14.77 -5.98 3.34
N ASN A 38 -13.73 -6.76 3.16
CA ASN A 38 -12.45 -6.63 3.87
C ASN A 38 -11.47 -5.65 3.20
N HIS A 39 -11.89 -4.95 2.16
CA HIS A 39 -11.09 -3.93 1.47
C HIS A 39 -11.54 -2.53 1.87
N PHE A 40 -10.59 -1.68 2.22
CA PHE A 40 -10.78 -0.25 2.42
C PHE A 40 -10.05 0.51 1.32
N TYR A 41 -10.79 1.31 0.56
CA TYR A 41 -10.26 2.10 -0.55
C TYR A 41 -10.12 3.56 -0.14
N MET A 42 -8.88 4.07 -0.12
CA MET A 42 -8.65 5.48 0.19
C MET A 42 -9.05 6.37 -0.98
N LEU A 43 -9.72 7.49 -0.66
CA LEU A 43 -10.14 8.51 -1.64
C LEU A 43 -9.27 9.76 -1.59
N GLY A 44 -8.50 9.93 -0.55
CA GLY A 44 -7.60 11.04 -0.31
C GLY A 44 -6.46 10.62 0.60
N SER A 45 -5.76 11.58 1.18
CA SER A 45 -4.72 11.34 2.19
C SER A 45 -3.54 10.51 1.66
N MET A 46 -3.06 10.83 0.46
CA MET A 46 -1.85 10.22 -0.08
C MET A 46 -0.70 10.29 0.92
N GLY A 47 0.01 9.19 1.11
CA GLY A 47 1.08 9.06 2.10
C GLY A 47 0.64 8.48 3.45
N LEU A 48 -0.65 8.26 3.68
CA LEU A 48 -1.17 7.78 4.97
C LEU A 48 -1.64 6.32 4.96
N CYS A 49 -1.55 5.61 3.85
CA CYS A 49 -2.00 4.22 3.76
C CYS A 49 -1.30 3.32 4.78
N SER A 50 0.01 3.42 4.89
CA SER A 50 0.82 2.69 5.88
C SER A 50 0.41 3.02 7.32
N SER A 51 0.15 4.29 7.62
CA SER A 51 -0.27 4.74 8.96
C SER A 51 -1.67 4.24 9.32
N ILE A 52 -2.61 4.28 8.36
CA ILE A 52 -3.96 3.75 8.55
C ILE A 52 -3.90 2.23 8.79
N GLY A 53 -3.13 1.52 7.97
CA GLY A 53 -2.94 0.07 8.11
C GLY A 53 -2.31 -0.31 9.44
N LEU A 54 -1.28 0.44 9.88
CA LEU A 54 -0.67 0.25 11.19
C LEU A 54 -1.70 0.43 12.31
N GLY A 55 -2.44 1.54 12.30
CA GLY A 55 -3.46 1.81 13.31
C GLY A 55 -4.50 0.70 13.38
N LEU A 56 -4.98 0.23 12.24
CA LEU A 56 -5.92 -0.89 12.16
C LEU A 56 -5.31 -2.18 12.74
N SER A 57 -4.05 -2.49 12.42
CA SER A 57 -3.38 -3.70 12.91
C SER A 57 -3.24 -3.73 14.44
N LEU A 58 -3.17 -2.57 15.08
CA LEU A 58 -3.09 -2.47 16.54
C LEU A 58 -4.43 -2.72 17.24
N THR A 59 -5.53 -2.72 16.50
CA THR A 59 -6.91 -2.88 17.05
C THR A 59 -7.55 -4.20 16.70
N THR A 60 -6.90 -5.07 15.93
CA THR A 60 -7.42 -6.36 15.48
C THR A 60 -6.38 -7.46 15.61
N LYS A 61 -6.84 -8.70 15.68
CA LYS A 61 -5.98 -9.89 15.59
C LYS A 61 -5.81 -10.39 14.15
N LYS A 62 -6.64 -9.89 13.23
CA LYS A 62 -6.52 -10.22 11.81
C LYS A 62 -5.25 -9.61 11.22
N THR A 63 -4.70 -10.27 10.21
CA THR A 63 -3.62 -9.68 9.41
C THR A 63 -4.15 -8.49 8.62
N VAL A 64 -3.41 -7.41 8.63
CA VAL A 64 -3.69 -6.19 7.87
C VAL A 64 -2.60 -6.00 6.82
N VAL A 65 -3.01 -5.84 5.57
CA VAL A 65 -2.12 -5.52 4.45
C VAL A 65 -2.39 -4.10 3.99
N ALA A 66 -1.39 -3.25 4.05
CA ALA A 66 -1.43 -1.93 3.42
C ALA A 66 -0.76 -2.02 2.04
N LEU A 67 -1.56 -1.81 0.99
CA LEU A 67 -1.11 -1.80 -0.40
C LEU A 67 -0.81 -0.36 -0.81
N GLU A 68 0.46 -0.04 -0.98
CA GLU A 68 0.92 1.33 -1.20
C GLU A 68 1.80 1.45 -2.44
N GLY A 69 1.97 2.68 -2.93
CA GLY A 69 2.90 3.00 -4.01
C GLY A 69 4.17 3.68 -3.46
N ASP A 70 5.25 3.62 -4.24
CA ASP A 70 6.54 4.23 -3.90
C ASP A 70 6.41 5.74 -3.64
N GLY A 71 5.75 6.48 -4.51
CA GLY A 71 5.56 7.92 -4.33
C GLY A 71 4.77 8.27 -3.07
N SER A 72 3.81 7.46 -2.69
CA SER A 72 3.03 7.63 -1.47
C SER A 72 3.89 7.39 -0.22
N VAL A 73 4.68 6.32 -0.20
CA VAL A 73 5.62 6.04 0.90
C VAL A 73 6.62 7.17 1.06
N LEU A 74 7.17 7.68 -0.04
CA LEU A 74 8.13 8.79 -0.02
C LEU A 74 7.57 10.07 0.59
N MET A 75 6.27 10.30 0.50
CA MET A 75 5.61 11.45 1.13
C MET A 75 5.60 11.38 2.66
N ASN A 76 5.77 10.20 3.25
CA ASN A 76 5.66 9.99 4.70
C ASN A 76 6.62 8.89 5.18
N LEU A 77 7.89 8.99 4.84
CA LEU A 77 8.92 8.02 5.22
C LEU A 77 9.02 7.80 6.73
N GLY A 78 8.72 8.83 7.53
CA GLY A 78 8.73 8.72 8.99
C GLY A 78 7.76 7.65 9.53
N SER A 79 6.73 7.29 8.80
CA SER A 79 5.82 6.22 9.19
C SER A 79 6.51 4.87 9.30
N LEU A 80 7.55 4.63 8.49
CA LEU A 80 8.33 3.39 8.54
C LEU A 80 9.03 3.22 9.88
N ALA A 81 9.56 4.31 10.45
CA ALA A 81 10.16 4.29 11.79
C ALA A 81 9.11 3.93 12.86
N THR A 82 7.91 4.48 12.76
CA THR A 82 6.81 4.16 13.67
C THR A 82 6.40 2.69 13.56
N ILE A 83 6.28 2.17 12.34
CA ILE A 83 5.97 0.76 12.09
C ILE A 83 7.04 -0.14 12.70
N ALA A 84 8.31 0.18 12.47
CA ALA A 84 9.44 -0.58 13.02
C ALA A 84 9.44 -0.59 14.55
N ASN A 85 9.15 0.55 15.19
CA ASN A 85 9.07 0.64 16.64
C ASN A 85 7.88 -0.12 17.24
N ARG A 86 6.74 -0.12 16.57
CA ARG A 86 5.57 -0.89 17.03
C ARG A 86 5.69 -2.37 16.71
N ALA A 87 6.36 -2.71 15.62
CA ALA A 87 6.62 -4.06 15.15
C ALA A 87 5.40 -5.02 15.27
N PRO A 88 4.20 -4.65 14.79
CA PRO A 88 3.03 -5.50 14.91
C PRO A 88 3.22 -6.75 14.04
N ARG A 89 2.99 -7.92 14.62
CA ARG A 89 3.17 -9.21 13.91
C ARG A 89 2.11 -9.49 12.85
N ASN A 90 1.00 -8.76 12.90
CA ASN A 90 -0.15 -8.90 12.00
C ASN A 90 -0.24 -7.77 10.97
N PHE A 91 0.87 -7.09 10.65
CA PHE A 91 0.89 -6.01 9.67
C PHE A 91 1.90 -6.29 8.56
N VAL A 92 1.45 -6.10 7.33
CA VAL A 92 2.28 -6.18 6.12
C VAL A 92 2.12 -4.88 5.33
N LEU A 93 3.22 -4.19 5.11
CA LEU A 93 3.27 -3.07 4.17
C LEU A 93 3.79 -3.60 2.82
N LEU A 94 2.95 -3.57 1.81
CA LEU A 94 3.28 -3.98 0.46
C LEU A 94 3.41 -2.75 -0.44
N VAL A 95 4.62 -2.44 -0.85
CA VAL A 95 4.91 -1.29 -1.71
C VAL A 95 5.09 -1.75 -3.15
N ILE A 96 4.26 -1.21 -4.04
CA ILE A 96 4.42 -1.42 -5.48
C ILE A 96 5.22 -0.24 -6.02
N ASP A 97 6.47 -0.48 -6.33
CA ASP A 97 7.39 0.50 -6.86
C ASP A 97 7.39 0.48 -8.39
N ASN A 98 6.86 1.54 -9.00
CA ASN A 98 6.87 1.74 -10.44
C ASN A 98 7.72 2.95 -10.86
N GLY A 99 8.38 3.61 -9.91
CA GLY A 99 9.24 4.76 -10.16
C GLY A 99 8.52 6.02 -10.66
N SER A 100 7.18 6.08 -10.54
CA SER A 100 6.43 7.23 -11.06
C SER A 100 5.13 7.54 -10.32
N TYR A 101 4.71 8.80 -10.41
CA TYR A 101 3.39 9.28 -9.97
C TYR A 101 2.36 9.12 -11.09
N GLY A 102 1.91 7.89 -11.34
CA GLY A 102 1.09 7.52 -12.49
C GLY A 102 -0.25 8.25 -12.62
N SER A 103 -0.85 8.67 -11.50
CA SER A 103 -2.18 9.33 -11.50
C SER A 103 -2.13 10.82 -11.83
N THR A 104 -0.95 11.45 -11.82
CA THR A 104 -0.79 12.89 -12.00
C THR A 104 0.11 13.27 -13.21
N GLY A 105 0.45 12.31 -14.06
CA GLY A 105 1.21 12.57 -15.30
C GLY A 105 2.56 11.85 -15.38
N ASP A 106 2.74 10.76 -14.66
CA ASP A 106 3.94 9.92 -14.69
C ASP A 106 5.26 10.66 -14.37
N GLN A 107 5.20 11.68 -13.51
CA GLN A 107 6.42 12.30 -13.00
C GLN A 107 7.27 11.26 -12.29
N PRO A 108 8.60 11.25 -12.46
CA PRO A 108 9.47 10.29 -11.78
C PRO A 108 9.45 10.51 -10.27
N THR A 109 9.44 9.40 -9.53
CA THR A 109 9.69 9.41 -8.08
C THR A 109 11.19 9.25 -7.81
N PHE A 110 11.61 9.49 -6.58
CA PHE A 110 13.02 9.30 -6.22
C PHE A 110 13.49 7.84 -6.29
N THR A 111 12.57 6.87 -6.29
CA THR A 111 12.93 5.46 -6.50
C THR A 111 13.37 5.16 -7.93
N SER A 112 13.03 6.02 -8.89
CA SER A 112 13.54 5.91 -10.26
C SER A 112 15.01 6.32 -10.42
N GLU A 113 15.61 6.89 -9.38
CA GLU A 113 16.99 7.39 -9.39
C GLU A 113 17.84 6.66 -8.33
N ALA A 114 18.01 7.27 -7.16
CA ALA A 114 19.00 6.84 -6.17
C ALA A 114 18.38 6.24 -4.89
N THR A 115 17.06 6.35 -4.71
CA THR A 115 16.41 5.87 -3.50
C THR A 115 15.89 4.45 -3.69
N SER A 116 16.33 3.51 -2.84
CA SER A 116 15.78 2.16 -2.78
C SER A 116 14.90 2.03 -1.54
N LEU A 117 13.68 1.54 -1.70
CA LEU A 117 12.79 1.23 -0.58
C LEU A 117 12.99 -0.21 -0.06
N ALA A 118 13.74 -1.03 -0.80
CA ALA A 118 14.01 -2.42 -0.42
C ALA A 118 15.28 -2.58 0.42
N GLU A 119 16.14 -1.57 0.45
CA GLU A 119 17.41 -1.52 1.18
C GLU A 119 17.38 -0.53 2.33
#